data_b4a22907c8e9a70b3f346641f9392e7b
#
_entry.id   b4a22907c8e9a70b3f346641f9392e7b
#
_cell.length_a   1.000
_cell.length_b   1.000
_cell.length_c   1.000
_cell.angle_alpha   90.00
_cell.angle_beta   90.00
_cell.angle_gamma   90.00
#
_symmetry.space_group_name_H-M   'P 1'
#
loop_
_entity.id
_entity.type
_entity.pdbx_description
1 polymer ?
#
loop_
_entity_poly.entity_id
_entity_poly.type
_entity_poly.pdbx_seq_one_letter_code
_entity_poly.pdbx_strand_id
1 'polypeptide(L)'
;MNGAQDLGGMMGFGPVIPETDEPYFHGDWEKRALAITLACGALGQWTLDESRHARETIPPALYLSKSYYDIWITALEKLLLRHDLVTAAELQKGEALAGQPTTRNPPLAAERVAVALAKGSPTERNISTAPRFAIGDRVTTKVMHPTTHTRLPRYARGKTGVVQFHHGAHVFPDTHAHDLGEQPAHCYGIAFSAQDLWGEGADPTLAVMVDCWEPYLESVA
;
A
#
# COMPACT_ATOMS: atom_id res chain seq x y z
N MET A 1 3.37 4.86 -7.92
CA MET A 1 4.08 6.08 -8.35
C MET A 1 5.53 6.09 -7.84
N ASN A 2 6.36 7.01 -8.33
CA ASN A 2 7.73 7.21 -7.82
C ASN A 2 7.69 8.27 -6.71
N GLY A 3 7.43 7.87 -5.48
CA GLY A 3 7.27 8.77 -4.34
C GLY A 3 8.26 8.47 -3.21
N ALA A 4 8.18 9.25 -2.13
CA ALA A 4 9.05 9.10 -0.96
C ALA A 4 8.87 7.78 -0.20
N GLN A 5 7.75 7.08 -0.38
CA GLN A 5 7.48 5.77 0.22
C GLN A 5 8.33 4.65 -0.39
N ASP A 6 8.84 4.85 -1.62
CA ASP A 6 9.58 3.82 -2.38
C ASP A 6 11.09 4.00 -2.15
N LEU A 7 11.54 3.66 -0.94
CA LEU A 7 12.89 3.86 -0.44
C LEU A 7 13.85 2.68 -0.73
N GLY A 8 13.35 1.57 -1.27
CA GLY A 8 14.15 0.39 -1.54
C GLY A 8 15.35 0.69 -2.44
N GLY A 9 16.55 0.31 -2.00
CA GLY A 9 17.81 0.59 -2.69
C GLY A 9 18.35 2.02 -2.56
N MET A 10 17.67 2.91 -1.82
CA MET A 10 18.20 4.26 -1.54
C MET A 10 19.24 4.21 -0.42
N MET A 11 20.29 5.00 -0.56
CA MET A 11 21.39 5.14 0.42
C MET A 11 21.19 6.39 1.29
N GLY A 12 21.94 6.45 2.41
CA GLY A 12 22.01 7.64 3.25
C GLY A 12 21.15 7.63 4.49
N PHE A 13 20.34 6.57 4.72
CA PHE A 13 19.51 6.43 5.92
C PHE A 13 20.24 5.84 7.13
N GLY A 14 21.48 5.39 6.96
CA GLY A 14 22.26 4.72 8.01
C GLY A 14 21.77 3.30 8.28
N PRO A 15 22.29 2.66 9.36
CA PRO A 15 21.87 1.33 9.76
C PRO A 15 20.46 1.34 10.34
N VAL A 16 19.73 0.24 10.18
CA VAL A 16 18.48 -0.01 10.90
C VAL A 16 18.82 -0.30 12.35
N ILE A 17 18.34 0.54 13.26
CA ILE A 17 18.55 0.39 14.70
C ILE A 17 17.18 0.02 15.32
N PRO A 18 16.93 -1.28 15.62
CA PRO A 18 15.68 -1.68 16.27
C PRO A 18 15.54 -1.04 17.63
N GLU A 19 14.36 -0.54 17.96
CA GLU A 19 14.05 -0.06 19.30
C GLU A 19 13.94 -1.26 20.27
N THR A 20 14.58 -1.18 21.42
CA THR A 20 14.46 -2.22 22.47
C THR A 20 13.11 -2.06 23.16
N ASP A 21 12.37 -3.16 23.29
CA ASP A 21 11.03 -3.18 23.90
C ASP A 21 10.06 -2.16 23.26
N GLU A 22 10.09 -2.04 21.92
CA GLU A 22 9.26 -1.12 21.14
C GLU A 22 7.78 -1.26 21.51
N PRO A 23 7.13 -0.19 22.02
CA PRO A 23 5.71 -0.22 22.32
C PRO A 23 4.88 -0.19 21.03
N TYR A 24 3.68 -0.78 21.04
CA TYR A 24 2.76 -0.68 19.88
C TYR A 24 2.40 0.77 19.53
N PHE A 25 2.43 1.68 20.51
CA PHE A 25 2.15 3.09 20.34
C PHE A 25 3.04 3.90 21.28
N HIS A 26 3.69 4.93 20.76
CA HIS A 26 4.54 5.85 21.54
C HIS A 26 3.73 6.95 22.26
N GLY A 27 2.42 7.01 22.02
CA GLY A 27 1.52 7.95 22.68
C GLY A 27 0.05 7.64 22.46
N ASP A 28 -0.81 8.18 23.32
CA ASP A 28 -2.25 7.94 23.22
C ASP A 28 -2.90 8.55 21.98
N TRP A 29 -2.27 9.55 21.39
CA TRP A 29 -2.72 10.15 20.14
C TRP A 29 -2.58 9.17 18.95
N GLU A 30 -1.57 8.29 18.96
CA GLU A 30 -1.36 7.28 17.92
C GLU A 30 -2.46 6.22 17.93
N LYS A 31 -2.90 5.81 19.13
CA LYS A 31 -4.06 4.93 19.30
C LYS A 31 -5.31 5.55 18.68
N ARG A 32 -5.52 6.86 18.90
CA ARG A 32 -6.63 7.59 18.30
C ARG A 32 -6.48 7.74 16.78
N ALA A 33 -5.26 7.98 16.29
CA ALA A 33 -4.97 8.05 14.87
C ALA A 33 -5.33 6.75 14.15
N LEU A 34 -4.92 5.59 14.70
CA LEU A 34 -5.31 4.29 14.20
C LEU A 34 -6.83 4.11 14.23
N ALA A 35 -7.45 4.35 15.39
CA ALA A 35 -8.88 4.14 15.58
C ALA A 35 -9.74 4.96 14.62
N ILE A 36 -9.44 6.27 14.48
CA ILE A 36 -10.21 7.15 13.59
C ILE A 36 -9.98 6.79 12.11
N THR A 37 -8.77 6.40 11.73
CA THR A 37 -8.49 5.97 10.35
C THR A 37 -9.29 4.71 10.00
N LEU A 38 -9.35 3.73 10.89
CA LEU A 38 -10.13 2.51 10.68
C LEU A 38 -11.65 2.79 10.69
N ALA A 39 -12.12 3.63 11.61
CA ALA A 39 -13.53 4.02 11.69
C ALA A 39 -13.98 4.75 10.41
N CYS A 40 -13.19 5.70 9.92
CA CYS A 40 -13.48 6.42 8.68
C CYS A 40 -13.39 5.49 7.45
N GLY A 41 -12.42 4.57 7.41
CA GLY A 41 -12.33 3.54 6.37
C GLY A 41 -13.55 2.63 6.32
N ALA A 42 -14.15 2.30 7.47
CA ALA A 42 -15.36 1.49 7.55
C ALA A 42 -16.60 2.17 6.92
N LEU A 43 -16.60 3.49 6.74
CA LEU A 43 -17.64 4.22 6.02
C LEU A 43 -17.68 3.85 4.52
N GLY A 44 -16.64 3.20 3.99
CA GLY A 44 -16.59 2.65 2.65
C GLY A 44 -16.46 3.69 1.53
N GLN A 45 -16.08 4.94 1.83
CA GLN A 45 -15.96 5.99 0.82
C GLN A 45 -14.78 5.79 -0.12
N TRP A 46 -13.73 5.16 0.35
CA TRP A 46 -12.52 4.84 -0.41
C TRP A 46 -12.07 3.41 -0.21
N THR A 47 -11.21 2.94 -1.10
CA THR A 47 -10.60 1.62 -1.04
C THR A 47 -9.32 1.61 -0.19
N LEU A 48 -8.84 0.41 0.16
CA LEU A 48 -7.55 0.25 0.84
C LEU A 48 -6.40 0.85 0.01
N ASP A 49 -6.42 0.65 -1.31
CA ASP A 49 -5.35 1.11 -2.20
C ASP A 49 -5.43 2.62 -2.44
N GLU A 50 -6.62 3.22 -2.47
CA GLU A 50 -6.75 4.67 -2.44
C GLU A 50 -6.19 5.26 -1.15
N SER A 51 -6.42 4.61 -0.01
CA SER A 51 -5.85 5.01 1.28
C SER A 51 -4.31 4.92 1.28
N ARG A 52 -3.73 3.89 0.64
CA ARG A 52 -2.28 3.78 0.43
C ARG A 52 -1.76 4.91 -0.44
N HIS A 53 -2.42 5.13 -1.58
CA HIS A 53 -2.04 6.19 -2.52
C HIS A 53 -2.12 7.58 -1.89
N ALA A 54 -3.08 7.85 -1.02
CA ALA A 54 -3.17 9.12 -0.29
C ALA A 54 -1.93 9.39 0.57
N ARG A 55 -1.33 8.35 1.19
CA ARG A 55 -0.05 8.44 1.92
C ARG A 55 1.12 8.68 0.98
N GLU A 56 1.15 7.97 -0.15
CA GLU A 56 2.21 8.06 -1.15
C GLU A 56 2.31 9.44 -1.81
N THR A 57 1.20 10.18 -1.85
CA THR A 57 1.12 11.54 -2.41
C THR A 57 1.36 12.66 -1.41
N ILE A 58 1.82 12.35 -0.20
CA ILE A 58 2.32 13.36 0.73
C ILE A 58 3.63 13.93 0.17
N PRO A 59 3.84 15.27 0.20
CA PRO A 59 5.08 15.86 -0.26
C PRO A 59 6.31 15.18 0.37
N PRO A 60 7.36 14.84 -0.41
CA PRO A 60 8.47 14.01 0.05
C PRO A 60 9.13 14.50 1.35
N ALA A 61 9.36 15.81 1.49
CA ALA A 61 9.96 16.36 2.70
C ALA A 61 9.09 16.14 3.95
N LEU A 62 7.77 16.24 3.81
CA LEU A 62 6.83 15.96 4.89
C LEU A 62 6.75 14.47 5.19
N TYR A 63 6.68 13.63 4.15
CA TYR A 63 6.64 12.18 4.33
C TYR A 63 7.83 11.66 5.13
N LEU A 64 9.04 12.12 4.78
CA LEU A 64 10.28 11.67 5.42
C LEU A 64 10.51 12.26 6.83
N SER A 65 9.84 13.37 7.17
CA SER A 65 9.96 14.01 8.49
C SER A 65 8.87 13.61 9.48
N LYS A 66 7.80 12.97 9.02
CA LYS A 66 6.67 12.59 9.86
C LYS A 66 6.86 11.22 10.49
N SER A 67 6.30 11.02 11.70
CA SER A 67 6.16 9.71 12.30
C SER A 67 5.13 8.85 11.55
N TYR A 68 5.09 7.56 11.83
CA TYR A 68 4.19 6.61 11.17
C TYR A 68 2.72 7.03 11.23
N TYR A 69 2.21 7.34 12.42
CA TYR A 69 0.82 7.75 12.58
C TYR A 69 0.53 9.19 12.13
N ASP A 70 1.55 10.06 12.09
CA ASP A 70 1.45 11.38 11.45
C ASP A 70 1.17 11.27 9.94
N ILE A 71 1.84 10.33 9.27
CA ILE A 71 1.58 10.00 7.86
C ILE A 71 0.14 9.54 7.69
N TRP A 72 -0.37 8.71 8.60
CA TRP A 72 -1.74 8.19 8.55
C TRP A 72 -2.78 9.32 8.67
N ILE A 73 -2.63 10.19 9.67
CA ILE A 73 -3.56 11.32 9.88
C ILE A 73 -3.51 12.31 8.72
N THR A 74 -2.30 12.63 8.22
CA THR A 74 -2.15 13.52 7.07
C THR A 74 -2.85 12.97 5.83
N ALA A 75 -2.76 11.68 5.59
CA ALA A 75 -3.47 11.02 4.49
C ALA A 75 -4.98 10.95 4.74
N LEU A 76 -5.40 10.73 5.98
CA LEU A 76 -6.81 10.71 6.35
C LEU A 76 -7.47 12.08 6.09
N GLU A 77 -6.84 13.18 6.50
CA GLU A 77 -7.34 14.53 6.20
C GLU A 77 -7.55 14.75 4.70
N LYS A 78 -6.60 14.31 3.86
CA LYS A 78 -6.73 14.36 2.39
C LYS A 78 -7.94 13.57 1.88
N LEU A 79 -8.17 12.37 2.43
CA LEU A 79 -9.30 11.52 2.04
C LEU A 79 -10.63 12.11 2.49
N LEU A 80 -10.71 12.61 3.71
CA LEU A 80 -11.92 13.24 4.25
C LEU A 80 -12.35 14.45 3.42
N LEU A 81 -11.39 15.29 3.02
CA LEU A 81 -11.63 16.45 2.14
C LEU A 81 -12.03 16.01 0.72
N ARG A 82 -11.34 15.01 0.15
CA ARG A 82 -11.60 14.51 -1.21
C ARG A 82 -12.99 13.92 -1.36
N HIS A 83 -13.48 13.27 -0.31
CA HIS A 83 -14.78 12.59 -0.31
C HIS A 83 -15.88 13.42 0.37
N ASP A 84 -15.66 14.72 0.57
CA ASP A 84 -16.63 15.66 1.14
C ASP A 84 -17.21 15.22 2.51
N LEU A 85 -16.41 14.47 3.29
CA LEU A 85 -16.78 14.06 4.65
C LEU A 85 -16.55 15.16 5.66
N VAL A 86 -15.61 16.06 5.39
CA VAL A 86 -15.34 17.28 6.14
C VAL A 86 -14.96 18.39 5.17
N THR A 87 -15.15 19.62 5.58
CA THR A 87 -14.70 20.81 4.86
C THR A 87 -13.37 21.33 5.43
N ALA A 88 -12.63 22.09 4.65
CA ALA A 88 -11.40 22.74 5.12
C ALA A 88 -11.67 23.70 6.30
N ALA A 89 -12.83 24.35 6.32
CA ALA A 89 -13.24 25.25 7.41
C ALA A 89 -13.49 24.48 8.73
N GLU A 90 -14.07 23.29 8.66
CA GLU A 90 -14.27 22.40 9.81
C GLU A 90 -12.95 21.91 10.38
N LEU A 91 -12.02 21.46 9.51
CA LEU A 91 -10.68 21.06 9.95
C LEU A 91 -9.92 22.21 10.62
N GLN A 92 -10.01 23.43 10.04
CA GLN A 92 -9.36 24.60 10.60
C GLN A 92 -9.94 25.04 11.97
N LYS A 93 -11.26 24.92 12.14
CA LYS A 93 -11.93 25.28 13.40
C LYS A 93 -11.90 24.16 14.44
N GLY A 94 -11.75 22.89 14.00
CA GLY A 94 -11.89 21.72 14.86
C GLY A 94 -13.35 21.47 15.30
N GLU A 95 -14.34 21.98 14.56
CA GLU A 95 -15.76 21.90 14.88
C GLU A 95 -16.57 21.57 13.63
N ALA A 96 -17.59 20.74 13.77
CA ALA A 96 -18.55 20.49 12.72
C ALA A 96 -19.42 21.73 12.46
N LEU A 97 -19.51 22.17 11.22
CA LEU A 97 -20.24 23.39 10.81
C LEU A 97 -21.56 23.07 10.10
N ALA A 98 -21.73 21.89 9.56
CA ALA A 98 -22.88 21.47 8.77
C ALA A 98 -23.51 20.19 9.30
N GLY A 99 -24.60 19.75 8.65
CA GLY A 99 -25.22 18.45 8.94
C GLY A 99 -24.26 17.28 8.66
N GLN A 100 -24.69 16.08 9.05
CA GLN A 100 -23.87 14.89 8.84
C GLN A 100 -23.71 14.57 7.35
N PRO A 101 -22.49 14.22 6.89
CA PRO A 101 -22.27 13.81 5.51
C PRO A 101 -22.97 12.48 5.20
N THR A 102 -23.36 12.30 3.94
CA THR A 102 -23.88 11.01 3.47
C THR A 102 -22.74 10.03 3.25
N THR A 103 -22.80 8.85 3.86
CA THR A 103 -21.78 7.81 3.73
C THR A 103 -22.35 6.53 3.10
N ARG A 104 -21.50 5.75 2.42
CA ARG A 104 -21.90 4.48 1.78
C ARG A 104 -22.34 3.46 2.83
N ASN A 105 -21.62 3.38 3.93
CA ASN A 105 -21.94 2.54 5.08
C ASN A 105 -22.28 3.39 6.30
N PRO A 106 -23.13 2.91 7.21
CA PRO A 106 -23.31 3.54 8.50
C PRO A 106 -22.02 3.44 9.33
N PRO A 107 -21.84 4.32 10.33
CA PRO A 107 -20.73 4.21 11.27
C PRO A 107 -20.65 2.81 11.90
N LEU A 108 -19.44 2.29 12.02
CA LEU A 108 -19.20 0.99 12.64
C LEU A 108 -19.47 1.09 14.14
N ALA A 109 -20.49 0.35 14.62
CA ALA A 109 -20.83 0.32 16.04
C ALA A 109 -19.71 -0.34 16.86
N ALA A 110 -19.46 0.15 18.07
CA ALA A 110 -18.33 -0.26 18.92
C ALA A 110 -18.29 -1.78 19.17
N GLU A 111 -19.43 -2.40 19.41
CA GLU A 111 -19.59 -3.85 19.63
C GLU A 111 -19.27 -4.70 18.40
N ARG A 112 -19.23 -4.10 17.20
CA ARG A 112 -18.91 -4.77 15.94
C ARG A 112 -17.43 -4.66 15.57
N VAL A 113 -16.65 -3.81 16.24
CA VAL A 113 -15.25 -3.52 15.87
C VAL A 113 -14.40 -4.78 15.92
N ALA A 114 -14.45 -5.56 17.01
CA ALA A 114 -13.63 -6.77 17.14
C ALA A 114 -13.94 -7.79 16.04
N VAL A 115 -15.21 -7.99 15.70
CA VAL A 115 -15.62 -8.91 14.63
C VAL A 115 -15.17 -8.40 13.26
N ALA A 116 -15.32 -7.10 13.00
CA ALA A 116 -14.91 -6.49 11.74
C ALA A 116 -13.38 -6.60 11.53
N LEU A 117 -12.59 -6.32 12.56
CA LEU A 117 -11.14 -6.44 12.50
C LEU A 117 -10.67 -7.89 12.35
N ALA A 118 -11.30 -8.83 13.04
CA ALA A 118 -10.97 -10.26 12.91
C ALA A 118 -11.29 -10.81 11.51
N LYS A 119 -12.39 -10.35 10.89
CA LYS A 119 -12.76 -10.74 9.52
C LYS A 119 -11.78 -10.15 8.49
N GLY A 120 -11.30 -8.94 8.71
CA GLY A 120 -10.48 -8.21 7.75
C GLY A 120 -11.18 -7.94 6.41
N SER A 121 -10.39 -7.67 5.39
CA SER A 121 -10.84 -7.45 4.00
C SER A 121 -9.98 -8.27 3.05
N PRO A 122 -10.25 -9.56 2.85
CA PRO A 122 -9.48 -10.42 1.95
C PRO A 122 -9.48 -9.87 0.53
N THR A 123 -8.31 -9.85 -0.10
CA THR A 123 -8.13 -9.35 -1.48
C THR A 123 -8.16 -10.45 -2.52
N GLU A 124 -8.16 -11.73 -2.13
CA GLU A 124 -8.25 -12.87 -3.03
C GLU A 124 -9.59 -12.90 -3.77
N ARG A 125 -9.53 -13.22 -5.06
CA ARG A 125 -10.71 -13.33 -5.94
C ARG A 125 -10.58 -14.55 -6.84
N ASN A 126 -11.71 -15.22 -7.11
CA ASN A 126 -11.75 -16.27 -8.10
C ASN A 126 -11.86 -15.66 -9.49
N ILE A 127 -10.93 -16.03 -10.39
CA ILE A 127 -10.96 -15.66 -11.82
C ILE A 127 -10.88 -16.89 -12.69
N SER A 128 -11.39 -16.81 -13.91
CA SER A 128 -11.41 -17.93 -14.85
C SER A 128 -10.15 -18.04 -15.73
N THR A 129 -9.34 -16.98 -15.78
CA THR A 129 -8.09 -16.99 -16.55
C THR A 129 -7.04 -17.84 -15.86
N ALA A 130 -6.34 -18.67 -16.63
CA ALA A 130 -5.22 -19.42 -16.09
C ALA A 130 -4.00 -18.53 -15.83
N PRO A 131 -3.17 -18.84 -14.82
CA PRO A 131 -1.93 -18.12 -14.58
C PRO A 131 -0.97 -18.29 -15.77
N ARG A 132 -0.29 -17.21 -16.15
CA ARG A 132 0.66 -17.23 -17.28
C ARG A 132 2.01 -17.85 -16.93
N PHE A 133 2.37 -17.85 -15.66
CA PHE A 133 3.68 -18.28 -15.19
C PHE A 133 3.54 -19.43 -14.18
N ALA A 134 4.50 -20.36 -14.23
CA ALA A 134 4.64 -21.46 -13.29
C ALA A 134 5.79 -21.19 -12.29
N ILE A 135 5.79 -21.88 -11.17
CA ILE A 135 6.92 -21.88 -10.23
C ILE A 135 8.18 -22.37 -10.95
N GLY A 136 9.28 -21.64 -10.81
CA GLY A 136 10.54 -21.88 -11.48
C GLY A 136 10.74 -21.07 -12.77
N ASP A 137 9.69 -20.47 -13.33
CA ASP A 137 9.81 -19.62 -14.51
C ASP A 137 10.65 -18.38 -14.22
N ARG A 138 11.47 -17.98 -15.19
CA ARG A 138 12.15 -16.69 -15.19
C ARG A 138 11.24 -15.64 -15.81
N VAL A 139 11.06 -14.55 -15.10
CA VAL A 139 10.22 -13.42 -15.52
C VAL A 139 10.97 -12.10 -15.38
N THR A 140 10.65 -11.14 -16.23
CA THR A 140 11.17 -9.78 -16.13
C THR A 140 10.03 -8.84 -15.73
N THR A 141 10.28 -7.98 -14.76
CA THR A 141 9.33 -6.93 -14.41
C THR A 141 9.38 -5.79 -15.42
N LYS A 142 8.23 -5.20 -15.70
CA LYS A 142 8.15 -4.06 -16.63
C LYS A 142 8.90 -2.84 -16.13
N VAL A 143 9.54 -2.13 -17.06
CA VAL A 143 10.02 -0.77 -16.82
C VAL A 143 8.81 0.17 -16.93
N MET A 144 8.34 0.69 -15.82
CA MET A 144 7.15 1.54 -15.76
C MET A 144 7.31 2.67 -14.74
N HIS A 145 6.72 3.82 -15.05
CA HIS A 145 6.76 5.01 -14.19
C HIS A 145 5.36 5.64 -14.07
N PRO A 146 4.39 4.92 -13.49
CA PRO A 146 3.03 5.46 -13.37
C PRO A 146 3.02 6.68 -12.46
N THR A 147 2.19 7.67 -12.79
CA THR A 147 1.88 8.79 -11.91
C THR A 147 0.86 8.41 -10.83
N THR A 148 0.23 7.25 -11.01
CA THR A 148 -0.79 6.65 -10.16
C THR A 148 -0.20 5.66 -9.16
N HIS A 149 -1.05 5.02 -8.35
CA HIS A 149 -0.64 3.98 -7.44
C HIS A 149 -0.06 2.77 -8.18
N THR A 150 0.95 2.12 -7.60
CA THR A 150 1.46 0.81 -8.03
C THR A 150 2.15 0.12 -6.86
N ARG A 151 2.16 -1.21 -6.88
CA ARG A 151 2.86 -2.03 -5.88
C ARG A 151 4.20 -2.56 -6.37
N LEU A 152 4.60 -2.27 -7.62
CA LEU A 152 5.92 -2.62 -8.13
C LEU A 152 6.97 -1.57 -7.72
N PRO A 153 7.89 -1.89 -6.78
CA PRO A 153 8.90 -0.94 -6.31
C PRO A 153 9.92 -0.62 -7.41
N ARG A 154 10.47 0.60 -7.38
CA ARG A 154 11.42 1.08 -8.41
C ARG A 154 12.63 0.18 -8.59
N TYR A 155 13.21 -0.30 -7.49
CA TYR A 155 14.42 -1.11 -7.54
C TYR A 155 14.25 -2.45 -8.26
N ALA A 156 13.00 -2.95 -8.31
CA ALA A 156 12.69 -4.20 -8.99
C ALA A 156 12.28 -4.04 -10.45
N ARG A 157 12.03 -2.79 -10.95
CA ARG A 157 11.56 -2.55 -12.33
C ARG A 157 12.63 -2.87 -13.35
N GLY A 158 12.28 -3.58 -14.43
CA GLY A 158 13.20 -4.01 -15.47
C GLY A 158 14.19 -5.09 -15.02
N LYS A 159 13.92 -5.75 -13.88
CA LYS A 159 14.79 -6.78 -13.33
C LYS A 159 14.22 -8.16 -13.60
N THR A 160 15.11 -9.12 -13.81
CA THR A 160 14.74 -10.52 -14.00
C THR A 160 14.80 -11.25 -12.66
N GLY A 161 13.76 -12.02 -12.36
CA GLY A 161 13.68 -12.86 -11.18
C GLY A 161 13.09 -14.22 -11.50
N VAL A 162 12.89 -15.05 -10.48
CA VAL A 162 12.35 -16.40 -10.59
C VAL A 162 11.07 -16.49 -9.77
N VAL A 163 10.02 -17.03 -10.38
CA VAL A 163 8.74 -17.29 -9.69
C VAL A 163 8.96 -18.36 -8.62
N GLN A 164 8.73 -18.01 -7.36
CA GLN A 164 8.83 -18.92 -6.21
C GLN A 164 7.46 -19.35 -5.70
N PHE A 165 6.47 -18.44 -5.78
CA PHE A 165 5.12 -18.70 -5.29
C PHE A 165 4.09 -18.19 -6.28
N HIS A 166 2.93 -18.85 -6.29
CA HIS A 166 1.71 -18.36 -6.92
C HIS A 166 0.66 -18.20 -5.82
N HIS A 167 0.27 -16.97 -5.53
CA HIS A 167 -0.63 -16.62 -4.44
C HIS A 167 -2.13 -16.69 -4.81
N GLY A 168 -2.45 -17.10 -6.05
CA GLY A 168 -3.80 -16.96 -6.58
C GLY A 168 -4.03 -15.60 -7.22
N ALA A 169 -5.28 -15.25 -7.44
CA ALA A 169 -5.64 -13.96 -8.01
C ALA A 169 -6.11 -12.99 -6.91
N HIS A 170 -5.63 -11.78 -6.97
CA HIS A 170 -5.92 -10.73 -6.00
C HIS A 170 -6.38 -9.46 -6.70
N VAL A 171 -7.15 -8.65 -6.00
CA VAL A 171 -7.50 -7.28 -6.42
C VAL A 171 -6.25 -6.57 -6.95
N PHE A 172 -6.37 -5.95 -8.13
CA PHE A 172 -5.24 -5.25 -8.75
C PHE A 172 -5.14 -3.81 -8.19
N PRO A 173 -4.07 -3.49 -7.45
CA PRO A 173 -3.97 -2.25 -6.69
C PRO A 173 -4.01 -0.99 -7.55
N ASP A 174 -3.41 -1.06 -8.75
CA ASP A 174 -3.27 0.09 -9.66
C ASP A 174 -4.63 0.64 -10.15
N THR A 175 -5.60 -0.25 -10.35
CA THR A 175 -6.97 0.16 -10.72
C THR A 175 -7.83 0.44 -9.50
N HIS A 176 -7.67 -0.35 -8.45
CA HIS A 176 -8.48 -0.25 -7.23
C HIS A 176 -8.26 1.07 -6.47
N ALA A 177 -7.06 1.63 -6.54
CA ALA A 177 -6.75 2.93 -5.95
C ALA A 177 -7.44 4.14 -6.61
N HIS A 178 -8.03 3.93 -7.80
CA HIS A 178 -8.58 5.02 -8.63
C HIS A 178 -10.03 4.81 -9.03
N ASP A 179 -10.75 3.96 -8.29
CA ASP A 179 -12.17 3.62 -8.53
C ASP A 179 -12.43 3.05 -9.95
N LEU A 180 -11.40 2.41 -10.54
CA LEU A 180 -11.47 1.73 -11.84
C LEU A 180 -11.86 0.25 -11.72
N GLY A 181 -12.34 -0.16 -10.56
CA GLY A 181 -12.73 -1.52 -10.24
C GLY A 181 -11.57 -2.37 -9.72
N GLU A 182 -11.91 -3.56 -9.24
CA GLU A 182 -10.95 -4.49 -8.63
C GLU A 182 -9.99 -5.13 -9.64
N GLN A 183 -10.43 -5.39 -10.87
CA GLN A 183 -9.69 -6.02 -11.97
C GLN A 183 -8.69 -7.09 -11.50
N PRO A 184 -9.14 -8.14 -10.80
CA PRO A 184 -8.26 -9.09 -10.14
C PRO A 184 -7.33 -9.78 -11.14
N ALA A 185 -6.07 -9.93 -10.76
CA ALA A 185 -5.05 -10.58 -11.55
C ALA A 185 -4.22 -11.54 -10.68
N HIS A 186 -3.61 -12.55 -11.32
CA HIS A 186 -2.70 -13.46 -10.63
C HIS A 186 -1.54 -12.70 -9.99
N CYS A 187 -1.18 -13.11 -8.77
CA CYS A 187 -0.09 -12.55 -7.99
C CYS A 187 0.96 -13.64 -7.73
N TYR A 188 2.23 -13.28 -7.90
CA TYR A 188 3.36 -14.19 -7.76
C TYR A 188 4.40 -13.62 -6.81
N GLY A 189 4.97 -14.45 -5.96
CA GLY A 189 6.19 -14.15 -5.23
C GLY A 189 7.40 -14.36 -6.11
N ILE A 190 8.10 -13.29 -6.47
CA ILE A 190 9.27 -13.32 -7.35
C ILE A 190 10.54 -13.13 -6.54
N ALA A 191 11.49 -14.06 -6.64
CA ALA A 191 12.81 -13.93 -6.04
C ALA A 191 13.77 -13.25 -7.01
N PHE A 192 14.37 -12.15 -6.57
CA PHE A 192 15.44 -11.44 -7.26
C PHE A 192 16.75 -11.65 -6.49
N SER A 193 17.83 -12.03 -7.18
CA SER A 193 19.14 -12.02 -6.54
C SER A 193 19.58 -10.57 -6.26
N ALA A 194 20.35 -10.36 -5.21
CA ALA A 194 20.91 -9.02 -4.95
C ALA A 194 21.79 -8.53 -6.13
N GLN A 195 22.46 -9.45 -6.83
CA GLN A 195 23.26 -9.11 -8.00
C GLN A 195 22.40 -8.64 -9.18
N ASP A 196 21.22 -9.24 -9.42
CA ASP A 196 20.28 -8.75 -10.44
C ASP A 196 19.72 -7.35 -10.09
N LEU A 197 19.53 -7.07 -8.81
CA LEU A 197 18.98 -5.80 -8.34
C LEU A 197 20.05 -4.68 -8.32
N TRP A 198 21.24 -4.95 -7.78
CA TRP A 198 22.23 -3.92 -7.41
C TRP A 198 23.61 -4.11 -8.04
N GLY A 199 23.77 -5.12 -8.91
CA GLY A 199 25.01 -5.37 -9.65
C GLY A 199 25.94 -6.39 -8.99
N GLU A 200 27.03 -6.74 -9.71
CA GLU A 200 27.96 -7.83 -9.35
C GLU A 200 28.62 -7.68 -7.96
N GLY A 201 28.74 -6.45 -7.47
CA GLY A 201 29.32 -6.17 -6.14
C GLY A 201 28.38 -6.48 -4.97
N ALA A 202 27.13 -6.84 -5.22
CA ALA A 202 26.17 -7.19 -4.17
C ALA A 202 26.43 -8.61 -3.63
N ASP A 203 26.02 -8.85 -2.39
CA ASP A 203 26.15 -10.15 -1.73
C ASP A 203 25.42 -11.25 -2.54
N PRO A 204 26.14 -12.25 -3.08
CA PRO A 204 25.55 -13.30 -3.92
C PRO A 204 24.62 -14.25 -3.13
N THR A 205 24.67 -14.23 -1.81
CA THR A 205 23.82 -15.05 -0.95
C THR A 205 22.47 -14.41 -0.64
N LEU A 206 22.33 -13.11 -0.92
CA LEU A 206 21.12 -12.36 -0.64
C LEU A 206 20.15 -12.43 -1.81
N ALA A 207 18.88 -12.68 -1.49
CA ALA A 207 17.76 -12.56 -2.40
C ALA A 207 16.64 -11.70 -1.78
N VAL A 208 15.91 -10.99 -2.62
CA VAL A 208 14.73 -10.20 -2.21
C VAL A 208 13.50 -10.80 -2.86
N MET A 209 12.48 -11.07 -2.06
CA MET A 209 11.18 -11.53 -2.53
C MET A 209 10.25 -10.32 -2.71
N VAL A 210 9.61 -10.23 -3.88
CA VAL A 210 8.63 -9.19 -4.19
C VAL A 210 7.36 -9.84 -4.73
N ASP A 211 6.22 -9.50 -4.17
CA ASP A 211 4.92 -9.89 -4.70
C ASP A 211 4.57 -9.03 -5.90
N CYS A 212 4.41 -9.67 -7.06
CA CYS A 212 4.16 -9.03 -8.34
C CYS A 212 2.86 -9.52 -8.95
N TRP A 213 1.96 -8.60 -9.29
CA TRP A 213 0.79 -8.93 -10.11
C TRP A 213 1.19 -9.22 -11.55
N GLU A 214 0.50 -10.14 -12.19
CA GLU A 214 0.77 -10.57 -13.57
C GLU A 214 0.90 -9.41 -14.57
N PRO A 215 0.10 -8.32 -14.50
CA PRO A 215 0.28 -7.16 -15.39
C PRO A 215 1.64 -6.47 -15.28
N TYR A 216 2.40 -6.69 -14.22
CA TYR A 216 3.76 -6.16 -14.07
C TYR A 216 4.84 -7.01 -14.73
N LEU A 217 4.51 -8.24 -15.17
CA LEU A 217 5.47 -9.26 -15.58
C LEU A 217 5.44 -9.49 -17.08
N GLU A 218 6.63 -9.82 -17.61
CA GLU A 218 6.86 -10.26 -18.99
C GLU A 218 7.69 -11.55 -18.98
N SER A 219 7.47 -12.40 -19.99
CA SER A 219 8.33 -13.56 -20.22
C SER A 219 9.76 -13.08 -20.56
N VAL A 220 10.76 -13.78 -20.05
CA VAL A 220 12.14 -13.55 -20.49
C VAL A 220 12.22 -14.02 -21.96
N ALA A 221 12.70 -13.14 -22.83
CA ALA A 221 12.90 -13.43 -24.25
C ALA A 221 14.03 -14.46 -24.45
#